data_82aaa138f0a4d382025ac0d7f09b0d1e
#
_entry.id   82aaa138f0a4d382025ac0d7f09b0d1e
#
_cell.length_a   1.000
_cell.length_b   1.000
_cell.length_c   1.000
_cell.angle_alpha   90.00
_cell.angle_beta   90.00
_cell.angle_gamma   90.00
#
_symmetry.space_group_name_H-M   'P 1'
#
loop_
_entity.id
_entity.type
_entity.pdbx_description
1 polymer ?
#
loop_
_entity_poly.entity_id
_entity_poly.type
_entity_poly.pdbx_seq_one_letter_code
_entity_poly.pdbx_strand_id
1 'polypeptide(L)'
;MTDRIGAPGTGVSRREFVAATGGMGAVGLAGCTTAFESEQTTTTTEAVGETTADLPETSPPQVVNVDEQGGQVTMKTQPAKHNPHPLETMGGPVELPRVWAFQADDRDPSVPGPILRTTEGEDMEVTLDNTDGGRPHTIHFHGVSKKWEDDGVPTTTGIRVDPGEKHTYTIPANTPGTHLYHCHYQTQRHIEMGMYGVFRVDPKGYEPADTEAFMTFKETDSRLSRQMAGEDVQYDPRNRRPDVFTVNGKSAPRSFHPEDGSPVIVEQGDTVRLHLANNGYMSHPMHVHNHRFRRVEKDGGAIPEAAQHEMDVVNLAPAERHTIEFEADADPGIYLMHCHKVNHVMNGNFYPGGMLAPIVYKDAMDTDIFKQLMEYAGYDG
;
A
#
# COMPACT_ATOMS: atom_id res chain seq x y z
N MET A 1 -28.56 4.37 52.13
CA MET A 1 -29.41 3.58 51.26
C MET A 1 -28.74 3.61 49.88
N THR A 2 -28.03 2.56 49.57
CA THR A 2 -27.18 2.41 48.38
C THR A 2 -27.78 1.30 47.53
N ASP A 3 -28.38 1.65 46.43
CA ASP A 3 -28.80 0.66 45.44
C ASP A 3 -27.72 0.52 44.33
N ARG A 4 -27.08 -0.63 44.31
CA ARG A 4 -26.22 -1.09 43.24
C ARG A 4 -27.10 -1.75 42.18
N ILE A 5 -27.08 -1.20 40.95
CA ILE A 5 -27.60 -1.88 39.76
C ILE A 5 -26.45 -2.64 39.13
N GLY A 6 -26.45 -3.98 39.30
CA GLY A 6 -25.52 -4.86 38.61
C GLY A 6 -26.07 -5.22 37.23
N ALA A 7 -25.28 -5.02 36.19
CA ALA A 7 -25.53 -5.56 34.87
C ALA A 7 -25.08 -7.04 34.79
N PRO A 8 -25.81 -7.95 34.12
CA PRO A 8 -25.39 -9.33 33.98
C PRO A 8 -24.37 -9.42 32.80
N GLY A 9 -23.12 -9.65 33.16
CA GLY A 9 -22.12 -10.04 32.17
C GLY A 9 -22.25 -11.53 31.84
N THR A 10 -22.65 -11.84 30.64
CA THR A 10 -22.60 -13.19 30.06
C THR A 10 -21.27 -13.40 29.34
N GLY A 11 -20.19 -13.45 30.10
CA GLY A 11 -18.88 -13.90 29.60
C GLY A 11 -18.77 -15.42 29.75
N VAL A 12 -18.63 -16.14 28.67
CA VAL A 12 -18.32 -17.58 28.69
C VAL A 12 -16.94 -17.77 29.29
N SER A 13 -16.81 -18.62 30.31
CA SER A 13 -15.53 -18.85 30.95
C SER A 13 -14.60 -19.70 30.07
N ARG A 14 -13.28 -19.59 30.26
CA ARG A 14 -12.29 -20.42 29.53
C ARG A 14 -12.57 -21.93 29.65
N ARG A 15 -13.15 -22.37 30.74
CA ARG A 15 -13.52 -23.78 30.96
C ARG A 15 -14.71 -24.20 30.13
N GLU A 16 -15.70 -23.32 29.93
CA GLU A 16 -16.87 -23.60 29.09
C GLU A 16 -16.51 -23.60 27.61
N PHE A 17 -15.58 -22.77 27.17
CA PHE A 17 -15.05 -22.80 25.81
C PHE A 17 -14.33 -24.13 25.50
N VAL A 18 -13.51 -24.63 26.42
CA VAL A 18 -12.79 -25.92 26.25
C VAL A 18 -13.76 -27.10 26.32
N ALA A 19 -14.84 -27.03 27.10
CA ALA A 19 -15.85 -28.09 27.17
C ALA A 19 -16.75 -28.16 25.92
N ALA A 20 -17.02 -27.02 25.27
CA ALA A 20 -17.81 -26.97 24.04
C ALA A 20 -17.05 -27.56 22.81
N THR A 21 -15.71 -27.49 22.81
CA THR A 21 -14.88 -28.06 21.74
C THR A 21 -14.59 -29.57 21.91
N GLY A 22 -14.81 -30.14 23.09
CA GLY A 22 -14.59 -31.58 23.37
C GLY A 22 -15.71 -32.53 22.94
N GLY A 23 -16.84 -32.02 22.42
CA GLY A 23 -18.02 -32.79 22.10
C GLY A 23 -18.35 -32.97 20.61
N MET A 24 -17.59 -32.42 19.70
CA MET A 24 -17.78 -32.63 18.27
C MET A 24 -16.95 -33.81 17.78
N GLY A 25 -17.65 -34.85 17.32
CA GLY A 25 -17.05 -36.12 16.87
C GLY A 25 -16.08 -35.90 15.70
N ALA A 26 -15.13 -36.81 15.60
CA ALA A 26 -13.93 -36.82 14.75
C ALA A 26 -14.13 -36.68 13.22
N VAL A 27 -15.28 -36.29 12.73
CA VAL A 27 -15.58 -36.15 11.28
C VAL A 27 -15.39 -34.69 10.78
N GLY A 28 -15.41 -33.69 11.68
CA GLY A 28 -15.30 -32.28 11.29
C GLY A 28 -13.87 -31.70 11.27
N LEU A 29 -12.87 -32.43 11.81
CA LEU A 29 -11.50 -31.94 11.92
C LEU A 29 -10.62 -32.19 10.69
N ALA A 30 -11.02 -33.10 9.80
CA ALA A 30 -10.24 -33.42 8.60
C ALA A 30 -10.21 -32.28 7.57
N GLY A 31 -11.28 -31.48 7.51
CA GLY A 31 -11.35 -30.32 6.58
C GLY A 31 -10.56 -29.09 7.06
N CYS A 32 -10.49 -28.87 8.38
CA CYS A 32 -9.76 -27.72 8.94
C CYS A 32 -8.22 -27.92 8.96
N THR A 33 -7.78 -29.18 9.16
CA THR A 33 -6.34 -29.49 9.17
C THR A 33 -5.72 -29.37 7.79
N THR A 34 -6.46 -29.69 6.71
CA THR A 34 -5.97 -29.56 5.34
C THR A 34 -5.83 -28.11 4.90
N ALA A 35 -6.66 -27.17 5.38
CA ALA A 35 -6.52 -25.75 5.09
C ALA A 35 -5.27 -25.16 5.77
N PHE A 36 -5.01 -25.55 7.02
CA PHE A 36 -3.81 -25.10 7.76
C PHE A 36 -2.51 -25.72 7.22
N GLU A 37 -2.52 -27.00 6.85
CA GLU A 37 -1.35 -27.67 6.29
C GLU A 37 -0.99 -27.17 4.89
N SER A 38 -1.97 -26.74 4.07
CA SER A 38 -1.69 -26.24 2.72
C SER A 38 -0.99 -24.87 2.69
N GLU A 39 -1.17 -24.03 3.74
CA GLU A 39 -0.45 -22.75 3.83
C GLU A 39 1.00 -22.90 4.29
N GLN A 40 1.33 -23.96 5.01
CA GLN A 40 2.67 -24.17 5.57
C GLN A 40 3.61 -25.01 4.70
N THR A 41 3.12 -25.81 3.76
CA THR A 41 3.91 -26.89 3.15
C THR A 41 4.24 -26.68 1.67
N THR A 42 3.81 -25.65 1.02
CA THR A 42 4.19 -25.44 -0.38
C THR A 42 5.47 -24.61 -0.52
N THR A 43 6.62 -25.22 -0.24
CA THR A 43 7.79 -25.08 -1.11
C THR A 43 7.45 -25.75 -2.46
N THR A 44 6.40 -25.33 -3.13
CA THR A 44 6.23 -25.65 -4.54
C THR A 44 7.35 -24.89 -5.26
N THR A 45 8.30 -25.63 -5.80
CA THR A 45 9.06 -25.21 -6.96
C THR A 45 8.03 -24.68 -7.96
N GLU A 46 7.89 -23.35 -8.02
CA GLU A 46 7.14 -22.72 -9.08
C GLU A 46 7.68 -23.25 -10.40
N ALA A 47 6.76 -23.55 -11.33
CA ALA A 47 7.17 -23.78 -12.69
C ALA A 47 7.92 -22.52 -13.15
N VAL A 48 9.23 -22.60 -13.26
CA VAL A 48 10.09 -21.60 -13.89
C VAL A 48 9.76 -21.69 -15.37
N GLY A 49 8.66 -21.04 -15.79
CA GLY A 49 8.14 -21.15 -17.17
C GLY A 49 8.18 -19.85 -17.95
N GLU A 50 8.20 -18.70 -17.30
CA GLU A 50 8.35 -17.41 -17.96
C GLU A 50 9.73 -16.82 -17.65
N THR A 51 10.46 -16.48 -18.69
CA THR A 51 11.69 -15.71 -18.55
C THR A 51 11.32 -14.32 -18.05
N THR A 52 12.06 -13.77 -17.07
CA THR A 52 11.83 -12.41 -16.57
C THR A 52 11.94 -11.34 -17.67
N ALA A 53 12.56 -11.66 -18.80
CA ALA A 53 12.71 -10.76 -19.96
C ALA A 53 11.36 -10.34 -20.55
N ASP A 54 10.38 -11.25 -20.58
CA ASP A 54 9.08 -11.05 -21.24
C ASP A 54 8.01 -10.47 -20.30
N LEU A 55 8.32 -10.26 -19.01
CA LEU A 55 7.38 -9.67 -18.06
C LEU A 55 7.15 -8.19 -18.35
N PRO A 56 5.88 -7.69 -18.24
CA PRO A 56 5.59 -6.27 -18.35
C PRO A 56 6.26 -5.48 -17.23
N GLU A 57 6.58 -4.23 -17.48
CA GLU A 57 6.98 -3.30 -16.43
C GLU A 57 5.76 -2.72 -15.73
N THR A 58 5.92 -2.41 -14.45
CA THR A 58 4.86 -1.75 -13.67
C THR A 58 4.85 -0.26 -13.96
N SER A 59 3.65 0.31 -14.03
CA SER A 59 3.40 1.75 -14.04
C SER A 59 3.27 2.32 -12.62
N PRO A 60 3.23 3.65 -12.44
CA PRO A 60 2.79 4.29 -11.20
C PRO A 60 1.34 3.91 -10.86
N PRO A 61 0.97 3.94 -9.55
CA PRO A 61 -0.40 3.68 -9.14
C PRO A 61 -1.35 4.76 -9.68
N GLN A 62 -2.38 4.33 -10.41
CA GLN A 62 -3.40 5.23 -10.96
C GLN A 62 -4.61 5.29 -10.04
N VAL A 63 -5.25 6.47 -9.95
CA VAL A 63 -6.53 6.61 -9.25
C VAL A 63 -7.66 6.05 -10.11
N VAL A 64 -8.47 5.19 -9.52
CA VAL A 64 -9.65 4.58 -10.13
C VAL A 64 -10.88 5.03 -9.35
N ASN A 65 -11.66 5.96 -9.92
CA ASN A 65 -12.93 6.39 -9.36
C ASN A 65 -13.97 5.30 -9.66
N VAL A 66 -14.22 4.44 -8.67
CA VAL A 66 -15.10 3.27 -8.84
C VAL A 66 -16.55 3.69 -9.04
N ASP A 67 -16.99 4.80 -8.42
CA ASP A 67 -18.33 5.38 -8.61
C ASP A 67 -18.61 5.71 -10.08
N GLU A 68 -17.62 6.26 -10.79
CA GLU A 68 -17.72 6.61 -12.22
C GLU A 68 -17.84 5.38 -13.11
N GLN A 69 -17.50 4.19 -12.58
CA GLN A 69 -17.60 2.90 -13.24
C GLN A 69 -18.82 2.09 -12.80
N GLY A 70 -19.80 2.77 -12.16
CA GLY A 70 -21.01 2.11 -11.69
C GLY A 70 -20.82 1.22 -10.46
N GLY A 71 -19.82 1.52 -9.64
CA GLY A 71 -19.51 0.79 -8.40
C GLY A 71 -18.72 -0.51 -8.62
N GLN A 72 -18.19 -0.79 -9.80
CA GLN A 72 -17.53 -2.04 -10.13
C GLN A 72 -16.09 -1.81 -10.61
N VAL A 73 -15.18 -2.70 -10.22
CA VAL A 73 -13.79 -2.73 -10.71
C VAL A 73 -13.28 -4.15 -10.77
N THR A 74 -12.56 -4.49 -11.84
CA THR A 74 -11.84 -5.76 -11.96
C THR A 74 -10.37 -5.57 -11.61
N MET A 75 -9.90 -6.30 -10.61
CA MET A 75 -8.50 -6.33 -10.17
C MET A 75 -7.85 -7.60 -10.68
N LYS A 76 -7.13 -7.51 -11.78
CA LYS A 76 -6.32 -8.61 -12.33
C LYS A 76 -5.04 -8.76 -11.54
N THR A 77 -4.48 -9.96 -11.50
CA THR A 77 -3.18 -10.25 -10.90
C THR A 77 -2.24 -10.82 -11.94
N GLN A 78 -1.00 -10.36 -11.97
CA GLN A 78 0.01 -10.87 -12.90
C GLN A 78 1.43 -10.67 -12.38
N PRO A 79 2.40 -11.51 -12.82
CA PRO A 79 3.80 -11.24 -12.63
C PRO A 79 4.24 -10.03 -13.49
N ALA A 80 5.14 -9.22 -12.96
CA ALA A 80 5.69 -8.05 -13.63
C ALA A 80 7.14 -7.80 -13.19
N LYS A 81 7.84 -6.89 -13.86
CA LYS A 81 9.08 -6.26 -13.38
C LYS A 81 8.73 -4.93 -12.72
N HIS A 82 9.51 -4.54 -11.72
CA HIS A 82 9.36 -3.25 -11.08
C HIS A 82 10.71 -2.58 -10.92
N ASN A 83 10.83 -1.36 -11.45
CA ASN A 83 12.04 -0.56 -11.45
C ASN A 83 11.85 0.69 -10.59
N PRO A 84 12.12 0.62 -9.27
CA PRO A 84 12.04 1.77 -8.39
C PRO A 84 12.99 2.91 -8.78
N HIS A 85 14.17 2.58 -9.34
CA HIS A 85 15.18 3.52 -9.79
C HIS A 85 15.94 2.94 -10.98
N PRO A 86 15.55 3.24 -12.23
CA PRO A 86 16.13 2.62 -13.42
C PRO A 86 17.47 3.23 -13.87
N LEU A 87 17.97 4.27 -13.18
CA LEU A 87 19.11 5.07 -13.63
C LEU A 87 20.43 4.52 -13.10
N GLU A 88 21.49 4.60 -13.91
CA GLU A 88 22.86 4.25 -13.52
C GLU A 88 23.48 5.24 -12.52
N THR A 89 22.88 6.41 -12.37
CA THR A 89 23.31 7.44 -11.44
C THR A 89 22.83 7.16 -10.01
N MET A 90 23.45 7.80 -9.01
CA MET A 90 22.97 7.79 -7.61
C MET A 90 22.80 6.38 -6.99
N GLY A 91 23.77 5.52 -7.20
CA GLY A 91 23.79 4.17 -6.62
C GLY A 91 23.52 3.04 -7.61
N GLY A 92 23.33 3.38 -8.87
CA GLY A 92 22.99 2.44 -9.92
C GLY A 92 21.52 2.01 -9.88
N PRO A 93 21.09 1.23 -10.87
CA PRO A 93 19.70 0.81 -10.97
C PRO A 93 19.28 -0.04 -9.76
N VAL A 94 18.07 0.21 -9.30
CA VAL A 94 17.41 -0.60 -8.27
C VAL A 94 16.25 -1.30 -8.93
N GLU A 95 16.38 -2.58 -9.13
CA GLU A 95 15.42 -3.41 -9.86
C GLU A 95 14.85 -4.52 -8.97
N LEU A 96 13.56 -4.75 -9.12
CA LEU A 96 12.87 -5.93 -8.62
C LEU A 96 12.48 -6.78 -9.84
N PRO A 97 13.30 -7.75 -10.23
CA PRO A 97 13.17 -8.44 -11.53
C PRO A 97 11.91 -9.29 -11.65
N ARG A 98 11.26 -9.61 -10.53
CA ARG A 98 9.95 -10.25 -10.49
C ARG A 98 9.15 -9.75 -9.30
N VAL A 99 7.98 -9.19 -9.57
CA VAL A 99 6.96 -8.80 -8.58
C VAL A 99 5.63 -9.44 -8.95
N TRP A 100 4.66 -9.38 -8.06
CA TRP A 100 3.25 -9.67 -8.36
C TRP A 100 2.48 -8.38 -8.23
N ALA A 101 1.82 -7.99 -9.31
CA ALA A 101 1.17 -6.70 -9.39
C ALA A 101 -0.34 -6.85 -9.49
N PHE A 102 -1.06 -5.87 -8.94
CA PHE A 102 -2.45 -5.63 -9.27
C PHE A 102 -2.56 -4.74 -10.50
N GLN A 103 -3.59 -5.01 -11.29
CA GLN A 103 -3.96 -4.23 -12.46
C GLN A 103 -5.47 -3.97 -12.42
N ALA A 104 -5.90 -2.71 -12.45
CA ALA A 104 -7.31 -2.40 -12.52
C ALA A 104 -7.79 -2.37 -13.97
N ASP A 105 -8.81 -3.15 -14.28
CA ASP A 105 -9.44 -3.26 -15.61
C ASP A 105 -8.40 -3.46 -16.73
N ASP A 106 -8.32 -2.52 -17.68
CA ASP A 106 -7.40 -2.56 -18.81
C ASP A 106 -6.21 -1.58 -18.65
N ARG A 107 -5.95 -1.10 -17.41
CA ARG A 107 -4.78 -0.28 -17.10
C ARG A 107 -3.52 -1.13 -17.05
N ASP A 108 -2.36 -0.49 -16.95
CA ASP A 108 -1.10 -1.21 -16.74
C ASP A 108 -1.02 -1.77 -15.30
N PRO A 109 -0.28 -2.87 -15.07
CA PRO A 109 0.00 -3.37 -13.73
C PRO A 109 0.81 -2.34 -12.95
N SER A 110 0.56 -2.19 -11.66
CA SER A 110 1.27 -1.21 -10.83
C SER A 110 1.71 -1.76 -9.48
N VAL A 111 2.80 -1.23 -8.95
CA VAL A 111 3.30 -1.44 -7.58
C VAL A 111 3.69 -0.07 -6.99
N PRO A 112 2.94 0.43 -5.98
CA PRO A 112 1.73 -0.14 -5.36
C PRO A 112 0.63 -0.38 -6.40
N GLY A 113 -0.33 -1.25 -6.05
CA GLY A 113 -1.54 -1.44 -6.85
C GLY A 113 -2.35 -0.14 -7.00
N PRO A 114 -3.37 -0.13 -7.87
CA PRO A 114 -4.21 1.04 -8.14
C PRO A 114 -4.80 1.65 -6.88
N ILE A 115 -5.00 2.96 -6.87
CA ILE A 115 -5.70 3.67 -5.80
C ILE A 115 -7.21 3.62 -6.12
N LEU A 116 -7.97 2.81 -5.37
CA LEU A 116 -9.41 2.75 -5.55
C LEU A 116 -10.08 3.89 -4.79
N ARG A 117 -10.98 4.63 -5.42
CA ARG A 117 -11.68 5.77 -4.80
C ARG A 117 -13.19 5.62 -4.99
N THR A 118 -13.94 5.84 -3.93
CA THR A 118 -15.41 5.79 -3.91
C THR A 118 -15.95 6.81 -2.91
N THR A 119 -17.24 7.09 -2.97
CA THR A 119 -17.93 8.00 -2.05
C THR A 119 -18.65 7.21 -0.95
N GLU A 120 -18.74 7.76 0.23
CA GLU A 120 -19.47 7.17 1.36
C GLU A 120 -20.90 6.76 0.98
N GLY A 121 -21.19 5.47 1.16
CA GLY A 121 -22.48 4.85 0.83
C GLY A 121 -22.57 4.30 -0.58
N GLU A 122 -21.54 4.47 -1.42
CA GLU A 122 -21.43 3.85 -2.74
C GLU A 122 -20.54 2.59 -2.62
N ASP A 123 -21.19 1.45 -2.34
CA ASP A 123 -20.49 0.18 -2.14
C ASP A 123 -19.75 -0.25 -3.41
N MET A 124 -18.57 -0.84 -3.25
CA MET A 124 -17.78 -1.34 -4.37
C MET A 124 -17.94 -2.85 -4.55
N GLU A 125 -18.13 -3.29 -5.78
CA GLU A 125 -17.94 -4.69 -6.20
C GLU A 125 -16.54 -4.83 -6.83
N VAL A 126 -15.64 -5.49 -6.11
CA VAL A 126 -14.26 -5.70 -6.53
C VAL A 126 -14.08 -7.14 -6.96
N THR A 127 -13.95 -7.37 -8.27
CA THR A 127 -13.68 -8.72 -8.81
C THR A 127 -12.19 -8.96 -8.91
N LEU A 128 -11.67 -9.88 -8.09
CA LEU A 128 -10.32 -10.41 -8.27
C LEU A 128 -10.32 -11.39 -9.45
N ASP A 129 -9.62 -11.05 -10.51
CA ASP A 129 -9.40 -11.91 -11.67
C ASP A 129 -7.98 -12.49 -11.61
N ASN A 130 -7.88 -13.77 -11.25
CA ASN A 130 -6.62 -14.47 -11.14
C ASN A 130 -6.32 -15.37 -12.34
N THR A 131 -6.78 -14.97 -13.53
CA THR A 131 -6.56 -15.77 -14.75
C THR A 131 -5.06 -15.94 -15.03
N ASP A 132 -4.27 -14.88 -14.88
CA ASP A 132 -2.86 -14.82 -15.26
C ASP A 132 -1.89 -14.75 -14.07
N GLY A 133 -2.39 -14.84 -12.84
CA GLY A 133 -1.58 -14.63 -11.61
C GLY A 133 -0.58 -15.74 -11.28
N GLY A 134 -0.76 -16.94 -11.85
CA GLY A 134 0.15 -18.07 -11.72
C GLY A 134 0.15 -18.78 -10.35
N ARG A 135 -0.52 -18.22 -9.35
CA ARG A 135 -0.64 -18.72 -7.97
C ARG A 135 -1.94 -18.26 -7.31
N PRO A 136 -2.34 -18.84 -6.15
CA PRO A 136 -3.51 -18.35 -5.45
C PRO A 136 -3.33 -16.93 -4.92
N HIS A 137 -4.40 -16.12 -5.00
CA HIS A 137 -4.45 -14.76 -4.47
C HIS A 137 -5.77 -14.50 -3.72
N THR A 138 -5.80 -13.44 -2.94
CA THR A 138 -7.01 -12.84 -2.35
C THR A 138 -6.85 -11.33 -2.29
N ILE A 139 -7.92 -10.60 -1.93
CA ILE A 139 -7.83 -9.20 -1.53
C ILE A 139 -8.50 -9.03 -0.18
N HIS A 140 -7.77 -8.50 0.79
CA HIS A 140 -8.26 -8.08 2.09
C HIS A 140 -8.29 -6.55 2.15
N PHE A 141 -9.42 -5.96 2.55
CA PHE A 141 -9.62 -4.53 2.68
C PHE A 141 -9.64 -4.14 4.16
N HIS A 142 -8.81 -3.18 4.56
CA HIS A 142 -8.76 -2.66 5.92
C HIS A 142 -9.85 -1.61 6.17
N GLY A 143 -10.24 -1.44 7.43
CA GLY A 143 -10.91 -0.25 7.94
C GLY A 143 -12.41 -0.13 7.63
N VAL A 144 -13.00 -1.01 6.85
CA VAL A 144 -14.44 -1.04 6.55
C VAL A 144 -15.09 -2.29 7.15
N SER A 145 -16.34 -2.12 7.63
CA SER A 145 -17.14 -3.24 8.12
C SER A 145 -17.83 -3.93 6.94
N LYS A 146 -17.44 -5.15 6.65
CA LYS A 146 -17.92 -5.98 5.55
C LYS A 146 -18.44 -7.33 6.06
N LYS A 147 -19.10 -8.09 5.19
CA LYS A 147 -19.48 -9.47 5.54
C LYS A 147 -18.22 -10.31 5.77
N TRP A 148 -18.36 -11.34 6.60
CA TRP A 148 -17.26 -12.24 6.91
C TRP A 148 -16.71 -12.95 5.66
N GLU A 149 -17.56 -13.32 4.74
CA GLU A 149 -17.19 -13.97 3.47
C GLU A 149 -16.33 -13.07 2.57
N ASP A 150 -16.50 -11.75 2.68
CA ASP A 150 -15.76 -10.75 1.91
C ASP A 150 -14.44 -10.31 2.57
N ASP A 151 -14.02 -10.98 3.68
CA ASP A 151 -12.80 -10.57 4.41
C ASP A 151 -11.51 -10.89 3.65
N GLY A 152 -11.54 -11.82 2.69
CA GLY A 152 -10.40 -12.15 1.84
C GLY A 152 -9.25 -12.87 2.58
N VAL A 153 -9.54 -13.53 3.72
CA VAL A 153 -8.55 -14.23 4.55
C VAL A 153 -8.80 -15.75 4.45
N PRO A 154 -8.01 -16.51 3.67
CA PRO A 154 -8.29 -17.93 3.40
C PRO A 154 -8.42 -18.82 4.64
N THR A 155 -7.63 -18.55 5.67
CA THR A 155 -7.66 -19.34 6.92
C THR A 155 -8.95 -19.20 7.71
N THR A 156 -9.72 -18.14 7.49
CA THR A 156 -11.00 -17.88 8.18
C THR A 156 -12.19 -18.05 7.27
N THR A 157 -12.14 -17.53 6.05
CA THR A 157 -13.26 -17.59 5.09
C THR A 157 -13.28 -18.90 4.28
N GLY A 158 -12.15 -19.60 4.18
CA GLY A 158 -11.96 -20.73 3.28
C GLY A 158 -11.88 -20.35 1.80
N ILE A 159 -11.94 -19.04 1.49
CA ILE A 159 -11.93 -18.52 0.11
C ILE A 159 -10.52 -18.12 -0.27
N ARG A 160 -10.02 -18.68 -1.36
CA ARG A 160 -8.85 -18.26 -2.11
C ARG A 160 -9.16 -18.37 -3.59
N VAL A 161 -8.58 -17.52 -4.39
CA VAL A 161 -8.81 -17.50 -5.84
C VAL A 161 -7.60 -18.17 -6.49
N ASP A 162 -7.79 -19.37 -6.98
CA ASP A 162 -6.73 -20.15 -7.64
C ASP A 162 -6.49 -19.63 -9.08
N PRO A 163 -5.33 -19.94 -9.71
CA PRO A 163 -5.08 -19.57 -11.10
C PRO A 163 -6.20 -20.02 -12.05
N GLY A 164 -6.66 -19.11 -12.89
CA GLY A 164 -7.80 -19.33 -13.80
C GLY A 164 -9.17 -19.01 -13.19
N GLU A 165 -9.22 -18.64 -11.91
CA GLU A 165 -10.49 -18.35 -11.21
C GLU A 165 -10.69 -16.85 -10.99
N LYS A 166 -11.94 -16.50 -10.65
CA LYS A 166 -12.36 -15.15 -10.26
C LYS A 166 -13.22 -15.22 -9.00
N HIS A 167 -13.15 -14.15 -8.20
CA HIS A 167 -14.01 -13.96 -7.02
C HIS A 167 -14.38 -12.50 -6.87
N THR A 168 -15.64 -12.21 -6.58
CA THR A 168 -16.11 -10.84 -6.36
C THR A 168 -16.35 -10.60 -4.88
N TYR A 169 -15.73 -9.54 -4.35
CA TYR A 169 -15.91 -9.02 -3.00
C TYR A 169 -16.88 -7.84 -3.03
N THR A 170 -17.81 -7.79 -2.08
CA THR A 170 -18.64 -6.61 -1.83
C THR A 170 -18.02 -5.80 -0.71
N ILE A 171 -17.52 -4.61 -1.02
CA ILE A 171 -16.79 -3.74 -0.09
C ILE A 171 -17.65 -2.51 0.21
N PRO A 172 -18.29 -2.46 1.40
CA PRO A 172 -19.12 -1.33 1.78
C PRO A 172 -18.30 -0.06 1.98
N ALA A 173 -18.72 1.04 1.37
CA ALA A 173 -18.14 2.37 1.58
C ALA A 173 -18.73 3.03 2.85
N ASN A 174 -18.62 2.36 4.00
CA ASN A 174 -19.30 2.73 5.25
C ASN A 174 -18.39 3.44 6.27
N THR A 175 -17.13 3.65 5.93
CA THR A 175 -16.14 4.30 6.79
C THR A 175 -15.31 5.27 5.95
N PRO A 176 -15.64 6.58 5.95
CA PRO A 176 -14.83 7.56 5.24
C PRO A 176 -13.38 7.58 5.69
N GLY A 177 -12.49 7.90 4.77
CA GLY A 177 -11.06 8.03 5.03
C GLY A 177 -10.18 7.18 4.12
N THR A 178 -8.88 7.23 4.38
CA THR A 178 -7.87 6.47 3.63
C THR A 178 -7.63 5.11 4.27
N HIS A 179 -7.70 4.07 3.47
CA HIS A 179 -7.59 2.67 3.88
C HIS A 179 -6.57 1.92 3.04
N LEU A 180 -6.27 0.65 3.41
CA LEU A 180 -5.37 -0.24 2.69
C LEU A 180 -6.13 -1.43 2.13
N TYR A 181 -5.62 -1.99 1.04
CA TYR A 181 -5.93 -3.34 0.63
C TYR A 181 -4.64 -4.10 0.31
N HIS A 182 -4.66 -5.42 0.48
CA HIS A 182 -3.53 -6.27 0.13
C HIS A 182 -3.95 -7.73 -0.03
N CYS A 183 -3.12 -8.53 -0.69
CA CYS A 183 -3.31 -9.97 -0.72
C CYS A 183 -3.08 -10.59 0.66
N HIS A 184 -4.00 -11.47 1.11
CA HIS A 184 -3.88 -12.15 2.40
C HIS A 184 -3.55 -13.64 2.27
N TYR A 185 -3.28 -14.13 1.08
CA TYR A 185 -2.67 -15.45 0.87
C TYR A 185 -1.16 -15.35 1.06
N GLN A 186 -0.57 -16.12 1.99
CA GLN A 186 0.85 -16.00 2.38
C GLN A 186 1.29 -14.53 2.50
N THR A 187 0.58 -13.75 3.29
CA THR A 187 0.61 -12.29 3.36
C THR A 187 2.02 -11.70 3.39
N GLN A 188 2.92 -12.31 4.18
CA GLN A 188 4.30 -11.84 4.35
C GLN A 188 5.13 -11.92 3.05
N ARG A 189 4.75 -12.77 2.11
CA ARG A 189 5.40 -12.87 0.80
C ARG A 189 4.70 -11.99 -0.22
N HIS A 190 3.36 -12.01 -0.24
CA HIS A 190 2.58 -11.32 -1.25
C HIS A 190 2.67 -9.80 -1.12
N ILE A 191 2.67 -9.24 0.10
CA ILE A 191 2.96 -7.81 0.32
C ILE A 191 4.42 -7.48 -0.07
N GLU A 192 5.38 -8.36 0.25
CA GLU A 192 6.78 -8.16 -0.13
C GLU A 192 6.97 -8.12 -1.65
N MET A 193 6.16 -8.92 -2.37
CA MET A 193 6.20 -9.02 -3.83
C MET A 193 5.39 -7.94 -4.56
N GLY A 194 4.71 -7.01 -3.86
CA GLY A 194 4.04 -5.88 -4.50
C GLY A 194 2.51 -5.88 -4.42
N MET A 195 1.88 -6.89 -3.82
CA MET A 195 0.42 -7.02 -3.79
C MET A 195 -0.22 -6.22 -2.64
N TYR A 196 -0.19 -4.92 -2.73
CA TYR A 196 -0.77 -3.98 -1.78
C TYR A 196 -1.16 -2.68 -2.49
N GLY A 197 -2.08 -1.94 -1.91
CA GLY A 197 -2.50 -0.64 -2.41
C GLY A 197 -3.32 0.14 -1.38
N VAL A 198 -3.87 1.24 -1.83
CA VAL A 198 -4.68 2.16 -1.05
C VAL A 198 -6.08 2.22 -1.63
N PHE A 199 -7.09 2.32 -0.78
CA PHE A 199 -8.40 2.79 -1.23
C PHE A 199 -8.89 3.94 -0.35
N ARG A 200 -9.65 4.83 -0.95
CA ARG A 200 -10.21 6.02 -0.33
C ARG A 200 -11.74 5.96 -0.38
N VAL A 201 -12.36 6.19 0.76
CA VAL A 201 -13.80 6.48 0.85
C VAL A 201 -13.92 7.95 1.18
N ASP A 202 -14.37 8.75 0.23
CA ASP A 202 -14.61 10.17 0.47
C ASP A 202 -15.94 10.36 1.24
N PRO A 203 -15.97 11.19 2.28
CA PRO A 203 -17.21 11.50 2.96
C PRO A 203 -18.19 12.19 2.00
N LYS A 204 -19.50 12.07 2.24
CA LYS A 204 -20.50 12.79 1.46
C LYS A 204 -20.25 14.29 1.51
N GLY A 205 -20.23 14.92 0.33
CA GLY A 205 -19.93 16.34 0.20
C GLY A 205 -18.45 16.68 0.41
N TYR A 206 -17.57 15.72 0.14
CA TYR A 206 -16.14 15.94 0.19
C TYR A 206 -15.70 17.06 -0.74
N GLU A 207 -14.95 18.00 -0.18
CA GLU A 207 -14.30 19.09 -0.93
C GLU A 207 -12.80 18.74 -0.99
N PRO A 208 -12.23 18.49 -2.18
CA PRO A 208 -10.81 18.28 -2.34
C PRO A 208 -10.02 19.53 -1.92
N ALA A 209 -8.80 19.37 -1.46
CA ALA A 209 -7.86 20.46 -1.28
C ALA A 209 -7.37 20.99 -2.64
N ASP A 210 -6.77 22.18 -2.68
CA ASP A 210 -6.22 22.76 -3.92
C ASP A 210 -5.17 21.81 -4.54
N THR A 211 -4.35 21.19 -3.68
CA THR A 211 -3.44 20.11 -4.05
C THR A 211 -3.71 18.89 -3.17
N GLU A 212 -3.99 17.75 -3.78
CA GLU A 212 -4.24 16.47 -3.10
C GLU A 212 -3.38 15.36 -3.71
N ALA A 213 -2.72 14.57 -2.85
CA ALA A 213 -1.90 13.46 -3.31
C ALA A 213 -1.95 12.25 -2.35
N PHE A 214 -1.78 11.05 -2.92
CA PHE A 214 -1.61 9.80 -2.17
C PHE A 214 -0.13 9.41 -2.14
N MET A 215 0.38 9.10 -0.96
CA MET A 215 1.77 8.74 -0.72
C MET A 215 1.85 7.40 0.00
N THR A 216 2.26 6.37 -0.71
CA THR A 216 2.45 5.03 -0.16
C THR A 216 3.93 4.77 0.10
N PHE A 217 4.26 4.43 1.33
CA PHE A 217 5.63 4.14 1.76
C PHE A 217 5.83 2.63 1.91
N LYS A 218 6.93 2.13 1.37
CA LYS A 218 7.28 0.70 1.44
C LYS A 218 8.79 0.52 1.47
N GLU A 219 9.25 -0.36 2.34
CA GLU A 219 10.58 -0.93 2.24
C GLU A 219 10.49 -2.39 1.77
N THR A 220 11.35 -2.78 0.87
CA THR A 220 11.37 -4.10 0.24
C THR A 220 12.75 -4.75 0.39
N ASP A 221 12.75 -6.03 0.70
CA ASP A 221 13.93 -6.89 0.65
C ASP A 221 14.01 -7.53 -0.74
N SER A 222 14.88 -6.99 -1.59
CA SER A 222 15.00 -7.39 -3.00
C SER A 222 15.30 -8.87 -3.20
N ARG A 223 15.83 -9.55 -2.17
CA ARG A 223 16.19 -10.97 -2.26
C ARG A 223 14.98 -11.85 -2.59
N LEU A 224 13.77 -11.51 -2.14
CA LEU A 224 12.59 -12.32 -2.51
C LEU A 224 12.29 -12.21 -4.00
N SER A 225 12.25 -11.00 -4.54
CA SER A 225 12.05 -10.75 -5.97
C SER A 225 13.10 -11.48 -6.83
N ARG A 226 14.37 -11.37 -6.46
CA ARG A 226 15.51 -12.01 -7.13
C ARG A 226 15.43 -13.53 -7.05
N GLN A 227 15.08 -14.08 -5.87
CA GLN A 227 14.85 -15.52 -5.71
C GLN A 227 13.71 -16.00 -6.60
N MET A 228 12.61 -15.23 -6.68
CA MET A 228 11.46 -15.57 -7.54
C MET A 228 11.76 -15.40 -9.03
N ALA A 229 12.78 -14.61 -9.37
CA ALA A 229 13.32 -14.49 -10.72
C ALA A 229 14.30 -15.62 -11.09
N GLY A 230 14.60 -16.54 -10.16
CA GLY A 230 15.49 -17.70 -10.38
C GLY A 230 16.95 -17.44 -10.06
N GLU A 231 17.29 -16.32 -9.40
CA GLU A 231 18.65 -16.06 -8.94
C GLU A 231 19.01 -16.94 -7.72
N ASP A 232 20.29 -17.27 -7.60
CA ASP A 232 20.81 -18.04 -6.44
C ASP A 232 20.99 -17.14 -5.21
N VAL A 233 19.85 -16.66 -4.70
CA VAL A 233 19.76 -15.88 -3.46
C VAL A 233 18.72 -16.48 -2.54
N GLN A 234 18.93 -16.35 -1.23
CA GLN A 234 18.04 -16.91 -0.22
C GLN A 234 17.30 -15.79 0.53
N TYR A 235 15.98 -15.86 0.55
CA TYR A 235 15.12 -15.01 1.36
C TYR A 235 14.53 -15.78 2.54
N ASP A 236 14.68 -15.22 3.75
CA ASP A 236 14.01 -15.70 4.96
C ASP A 236 13.13 -14.58 5.51
N PRO A 237 11.79 -14.75 5.54
CA PRO A 237 10.87 -13.71 6.04
C PRO A 237 11.10 -13.37 7.52
N ARG A 238 11.75 -14.26 8.31
CA ARG A 238 12.09 -14.00 9.70
C ARG A 238 13.36 -13.17 9.86
N ASN A 239 14.16 -13.01 8.78
CA ASN A 239 15.41 -12.26 8.75
C ASN A 239 15.43 -11.34 7.52
N ARG A 240 14.40 -10.47 7.44
CA ARG A 240 14.33 -9.45 6.39
C ARG A 240 15.47 -8.44 6.51
N ARG A 241 16.00 -8.05 5.37
CA ARG A 241 17.04 -7.02 5.22
C ARG A 241 16.65 -6.08 4.08
N PRO A 242 15.69 -5.17 4.31
CA PRO A 242 15.24 -4.26 3.27
C PRO A 242 16.39 -3.41 2.74
N ASP A 243 16.46 -3.31 1.43
CA ASP A 243 17.48 -2.59 0.67
C ASP A 243 16.87 -1.64 -0.37
N VAL A 244 15.55 -1.70 -0.56
CA VAL A 244 14.77 -0.83 -1.46
C VAL A 244 13.75 -0.06 -0.64
N PHE A 245 13.76 1.28 -0.77
CA PHE A 245 12.89 2.20 -0.03
C PHE A 245 12.18 3.12 -1.02
N THR A 246 10.84 3.14 -1.01
CA THR A 246 10.06 3.79 -2.06
C THR A 246 8.95 4.70 -1.52
N VAL A 247 8.63 5.73 -2.31
CA VAL A 247 7.38 6.49 -2.28
C VAL A 247 6.62 6.14 -3.56
N ASN A 248 5.40 5.62 -3.44
CA ASN A 248 4.59 5.16 -4.57
C ASN A 248 5.33 4.23 -5.55
N GLY A 249 6.20 3.37 -5.00
CA GLY A 249 6.98 2.41 -5.80
C GLY A 249 8.27 2.98 -6.40
N LYS A 250 8.57 4.26 -6.26
CA LYS A 250 9.80 4.87 -6.79
C LYS A 250 10.74 5.31 -5.67
N SER A 251 12.04 5.08 -5.88
CA SER A 251 13.13 5.60 -5.04
C SER A 251 13.68 6.89 -5.64
N ALA A 252 14.10 7.85 -4.78
CA ALA A 252 14.76 9.04 -5.27
C ALA A 252 16.09 8.70 -5.99
N PRO A 253 16.46 9.43 -7.06
CA PRO A 253 15.77 10.62 -7.57
C PRO A 253 14.57 10.32 -8.50
N ARG A 254 14.31 9.06 -8.87
CA ARG A 254 13.17 8.74 -9.75
C ARG A 254 11.81 9.12 -9.15
N SER A 255 11.67 9.16 -7.84
CA SER A 255 10.48 9.69 -7.16
C SER A 255 10.20 11.18 -7.45
N PHE A 256 11.16 11.91 -8.02
CA PHE A 256 11.00 13.32 -8.41
C PHE A 256 10.48 13.50 -9.82
N HIS A 257 10.48 12.44 -10.63
CA HIS A 257 10.05 12.49 -12.02
C HIS A 257 8.56 12.90 -12.12
N PRO A 258 8.21 13.88 -12.99
CA PRO A 258 6.86 14.46 -12.99
C PRO A 258 5.77 13.49 -13.46
N GLU A 259 6.11 12.49 -14.27
CA GLU A 259 5.15 11.57 -14.87
C GLU A 259 4.98 10.27 -14.08
N ASP A 260 6.06 9.71 -13.54
CA ASP A 260 6.02 8.42 -12.85
C ASP A 260 6.57 8.46 -11.42
N GLY A 261 7.00 9.61 -10.96
CA GLY A 261 7.37 9.88 -9.58
C GLY A 261 6.19 10.28 -8.70
N SER A 262 6.48 11.05 -7.66
CA SER A 262 5.49 11.55 -6.71
C SER A 262 5.80 12.98 -6.26
N PRO A 263 6.15 13.90 -7.17
CA PRO A 263 6.31 15.29 -6.80
C PRO A 263 4.96 15.90 -6.39
N VAL A 264 4.94 16.65 -5.30
CA VAL A 264 3.79 17.47 -4.90
C VAL A 264 4.00 18.87 -5.46
N ILE A 265 3.27 19.20 -6.52
CA ILE A 265 3.37 20.50 -7.17
C ILE A 265 2.32 21.43 -6.59
N VAL A 266 2.74 22.58 -6.08
CA VAL A 266 1.88 23.53 -5.37
C VAL A 266 2.01 24.94 -5.93
N GLU A 267 0.95 25.75 -5.77
CA GLU A 267 1.00 27.21 -5.89
C GLU A 267 1.11 27.86 -4.50
N GLN A 268 1.61 29.06 -4.44
CA GLN A 268 1.67 29.82 -3.19
C GLN A 268 0.25 30.04 -2.63
N GLY A 269 0.04 29.59 -1.40
CA GLY A 269 -1.24 29.70 -0.70
C GLY A 269 -2.19 28.50 -0.89
N ASP A 270 -1.80 27.49 -1.66
CA ASP A 270 -2.58 26.25 -1.80
C ASP A 270 -2.77 25.57 -0.44
N THR A 271 -3.97 25.10 -0.19
CA THR A 271 -4.19 24.07 0.82
C THR A 271 -3.75 22.72 0.25
N VAL A 272 -2.80 22.08 0.91
CA VAL A 272 -2.22 20.80 0.50
C VAL A 272 -2.72 19.70 1.42
N ARG A 273 -3.30 18.64 0.84
CA ARG A 273 -3.73 17.45 1.56
C ARG A 273 -2.99 16.21 1.07
N LEU A 274 -2.24 15.55 1.96
CA LEU A 274 -1.51 14.34 1.64
C LEU A 274 -2.08 13.15 2.40
N HIS A 275 -2.49 12.13 1.65
CA HIS A 275 -2.94 10.84 2.17
C HIS A 275 -1.76 9.88 2.26
N LEU A 276 -1.25 9.70 3.46
CA LEU A 276 -0.05 8.91 3.75
C LEU A 276 -0.42 7.50 4.18
N ALA A 277 0.20 6.49 3.59
CA ALA A 277 -0.05 5.09 3.90
C ALA A 277 1.25 4.30 4.02
N ASN A 278 1.39 3.49 5.07
CA ASN A 278 2.53 2.60 5.24
C ASN A 278 2.14 1.15 4.94
N ASN A 279 2.56 0.63 3.81
CA ASN A 279 2.40 -0.77 3.41
C ASN A 279 3.65 -1.63 3.69
N GLY A 280 4.63 -1.07 4.41
CA GLY A 280 5.83 -1.77 4.84
C GLY A 280 5.66 -2.52 6.16
N TYR A 281 6.73 -3.17 6.59
CA TYR A 281 6.83 -3.86 7.89
C TYR A 281 7.62 -3.04 8.93
N MET A 282 8.16 -1.90 8.51
CA MET A 282 8.87 -0.96 9.38
C MET A 282 8.07 0.32 9.55
N SER A 283 8.27 1.03 10.66
CA SER A 283 7.70 2.37 10.81
C SER A 283 8.51 3.40 10.04
N HIS A 284 7.83 4.38 9.48
CA HIS A 284 8.42 5.49 8.72
C HIS A 284 8.03 6.83 9.33
N PRO A 285 8.92 7.49 10.09
CA PRO A 285 8.72 8.87 10.51
C PRO A 285 8.95 9.79 9.31
N MET A 286 7.85 10.31 8.74
CA MET A 286 7.90 11.18 7.57
C MET A 286 8.00 12.63 8.01
N HIS A 287 9.07 13.31 7.58
CA HIS A 287 9.35 14.71 7.84
C HIS A 287 9.09 15.55 6.60
N VAL A 288 8.46 16.69 6.78
CA VAL A 288 8.20 17.68 5.74
C VAL A 288 9.05 18.93 6.02
N HIS A 289 9.92 19.29 5.09
CA HIS A 289 10.75 20.48 5.20
C HIS A 289 9.93 21.76 5.05
N ASN A 290 10.20 22.72 5.91
CA ASN A 290 9.70 24.09 5.87
C ASN A 290 8.18 24.29 5.98
N HIS A 291 7.40 23.22 6.08
CA HIS A 291 5.96 23.26 6.27
C HIS A 291 5.60 22.55 7.58
N ARG A 292 4.77 23.22 8.38
CA ARG A 292 4.14 22.61 9.53
C ARG A 292 2.74 22.17 9.11
N PHE A 293 2.41 20.93 9.39
CA PHE A 293 1.13 20.34 9.00
C PHE A 293 0.31 19.91 10.21
N ARG A 294 -1.00 19.81 10.02
CA ARG A 294 -1.92 19.18 10.96
C ARG A 294 -2.27 17.79 10.45
N ARG A 295 -2.37 16.85 11.37
CA ARG A 295 -2.93 15.53 11.06
C ARG A 295 -4.44 15.60 11.22
N VAL A 296 -5.19 15.44 10.14
CA VAL A 296 -6.65 15.60 10.07
C VAL A 296 -7.39 14.27 10.11
N GLU A 297 -6.75 13.16 9.67
CA GLU A 297 -7.30 11.81 9.79
C GLU A 297 -6.23 10.83 10.29
N LYS A 298 -6.70 9.77 10.95
CA LYS A 298 -5.89 8.59 11.28
C LYS A 298 -6.71 7.31 11.08
N ASP A 299 -6.15 6.35 10.31
CA ASP A 299 -6.73 5.02 10.04
C ASP A 299 -8.20 5.08 9.55
N GLY A 300 -8.52 6.08 8.70
CA GLY A 300 -9.85 6.36 8.22
C GLY A 300 -10.73 7.18 9.17
N GLY A 301 -10.28 7.45 10.38
CA GLY A 301 -11.03 8.27 11.35
C GLY A 301 -10.63 9.75 11.28
N ALA A 302 -11.62 10.64 11.10
CA ALA A 302 -11.41 12.08 11.20
C ALA A 302 -10.99 12.48 12.63
N ILE A 303 -9.98 13.34 12.76
CA ILE A 303 -9.52 13.87 14.03
C ILE A 303 -10.24 15.19 14.28
N PRO A 304 -10.99 15.32 15.41
CA PRO A 304 -11.64 16.58 15.74
C PRO A 304 -10.65 17.74 15.75
N GLU A 305 -11.03 18.91 15.23
CA GLU A 305 -10.16 20.07 15.09
C GLU A 305 -9.45 20.44 16.41
N ALA A 306 -10.14 20.38 17.53
CA ALA A 306 -9.58 20.66 18.85
C ALA A 306 -8.48 19.65 19.30
N ALA A 307 -8.36 18.51 18.62
CA ALA A 307 -7.32 17.50 18.85
C ALA A 307 -6.22 17.50 17.80
N GLN A 308 -6.36 18.33 16.76
CA GLN A 308 -5.32 18.55 15.76
C GLN A 308 -4.28 19.51 16.32
N HIS A 309 -3.02 19.21 16.10
CA HIS A 309 -1.91 20.10 16.45
C HIS A 309 -0.88 20.08 15.35
N GLU A 310 -0.16 21.17 15.24
CA GLU A 310 0.90 21.33 14.24
C GLU A 310 2.13 20.50 14.59
N MET A 311 2.66 19.85 13.57
CA MET A 311 3.87 19.03 13.64
C MET A 311 4.65 19.15 12.34
N ASP A 312 5.87 18.64 12.30
CA ASP A 312 6.73 18.57 11.11
C ASP A 312 7.19 17.13 10.82
N VAL A 313 6.84 16.20 11.73
CA VAL A 313 7.11 14.76 11.57
C VAL A 313 5.86 13.98 11.99
N VAL A 314 5.43 13.05 11.16
CA VAL A 314 4.42 12.05 11.50
C VAL A 314 5.00 10.65 11.36
N ASN A 315 4.91 9.83 12.42
CA ASN A 315 5.36 8.44 12.34
C ASN A 315 4.21 7.54 11.89
N LEU A 316 4.42 6.78 10.82
CA LEU A 316 3.50 5.75 10.34
C LEU A 316 4.04 4.38 10.76
N ALA A 317 3.38 3.71 11.68
CA ALA A 317 3.63 2.30 11.95
C ALA A 317 3.14 1.41 10.78
N PRO A 318 3.54 0.14 10.71
CA PRO A 318 3.00 -0.80 9.73
C PRO A 318 1.47 -0.78 9.69
N ALA A 319 0.90 -0.64 8.50
CA ALA A 319 -0.52 -0.49 8.20
C ALA A 319 -1.20 0.80 8.73
N GLU A 320 -0.49 1.75 9.34
CA GLU A 320 -1.08 3.06 9.66
C GLU A 320 -1.26 3.92 8.40
N ARG A 321 -2.34 4.70 8.42
CA ARG A 321 -2.68 5.72 7.42
C ARG A 321 -2.95 7.02 8.14
N HIS A 322 -2.41 8.11 7.62
CA HIS A 322 -2.64 9.46 8.12
C HIS A 322 -2.96 10.38 6.97
N THR A 323 -3.95 11.25 7.13
CA THR A 323 -4.10 12.40 6.25
C THR A 323 -3.55 13.63 6.97
N ILE A 324 -2.64 14.33 6.30
CA ILE A 324 -2.05 15.58 6.79
C ILE A 324 -2.45 16.74 5.90
N GLU A 325 -2.60 17.91 6.51
CA GLU A 325 -2.90 19.16 5.80
C GLU A 325 -1.94 20.27 6.22
N PHE A 326 -1.53 21.07 5.25
CA PHE A 326 -0.77 22.29 5.46
C PHE A 326 -1.10 23.33 4.39
N GLU A 327 -0.76 24.57 4.66
CA GLU A 327 -0.83 25.67 3.70
C GLU A 327 0.56 25.82 3.04
N ALA A 328 0.60 25.95 1.71
CA ALA A 328 1.82 26.18 0.95
C ALA A 328 2.24 27.64 1.09
N ASP A 329 2.66 28.05 2.30
CA ASP A 329 2.99 29.42 2.69
C ASP A 329 4.50 29.72 2.73
N ALA A 330 5.35 28.73 2.39
CA ALA A 330 6.79 28.92 2.32
C ALA A 330 7.20 29.78 1.10
N ASP A 331 8.38 30.38 1.14
CA ASP A 331 8.95 31.05 -0.04
C ASP A 331 9.03 30.04 -1.21
N PRO A 332 8.70 30.45 -2.46
CA PRO A 332 8.76 29.57 -3.62
C PRO A 332 10.11 28.87 -3.74
N GLY A 333 10.08 27.52 -3.78
CA GLY A 333 11.29 26.71 -3.78
C GLY A 333 10.97 25.22 -3.98
N ILE A 334 11.98 24.39 -3.73
CA ILE A 334 11.89 22.93 -3.75
C ILE A 334 12.19 22.44 -2.34
N TYR A 335 11.20 21.82 -1.71
CA TYR A 335 11.29 21.29 -0.36
C TYR A 335 11.17 19.76 -0.40
N LEU A 336 11.64 19.09 0.65
CA LEU A 336 11.65 17.63 0.67
C LEU A 336 10.65 17.10 1.71
N MET A 337 9.97 16.04 1.35
CA MET A 337 9.34 15.12 2.28
C MET A 337 10.15 13.83 2.27
N HIS A 338 10.57 13.33 3.43
CA HIS A 338 11.40 12.12 3.50
C HIS A 338 11.25 11.37 4.81
N CYS A 339 11.61 10.08 4.79
CA CYS A 339 11.71 9.28 6.00
C CYS A 339 12.88 9.75 6.86
N HIS A 340 12.65 10.04 8.16
CA HIS A 340 13.70 10.49 9.07
C HIS A 340 14.52 9.35 9.70
N LYS A 341 14.26 8.10 9.33
CA LYS A 341 15.26 7.03 9.41
C LYS A 341 16.19 7.21 8.23
N VAL A 342 17.30 7.92 8.44
CA VAL A 342 18.17 8.41 7.35
C VAL A 342 18.81 7.32 6.48
N ASN A 343 18.87 6.09 6.95
CA ASN A 343 19.23 4.94 6.11
C ASN A 343 18.15 4.53 5.11
N HIS A 344 16.90 5.04 5.25
CA HIS A 344 15.83 4.82 4.28
C HIS A 344 15.84 5.85 3.13
N VAL A 345 16.68 6.88 3.20
CA VAL A 345 16.86 7.87 2.12
C VAL A 345 18.16 7.64 1.37
N MET A 346 18.43 6.37 1.09
CA MET A 346 19.62 5.90 0.37
C MET A 346 19.23 4.83 -0.66
N ASN A 347 20.01 4.75 -1.75
CA ASN A 347 20.05 3.61 -2.66
C ASN A 347 21.38 2.90 -2.42
N GLY A 348 21.36 1.72 -1.80
CA GLY A 348 22.58 1.08 -1.32
C GLY A 348 23.38 1.99 -0.39
N ASN A 349 24.58 2.40 -0.81
CA ASN A 349 25.46 3.32 -0.06
C ASN A 349 25.39 4.78 -0.56
N PHE A 350 24.50 5.10 -1.52
CA PHE A 350 24.41 6.43 -2.09
C PHE A 350 23.29 7.24 -1.43
N TYR A 351 23.61 8.49 -1.11
CA TYR A 351 22.71 9.51 -0.57
C TYR A 351 22.79 10.76 -1.47
N PRO A 352 21.66 11.42 -1.79
CA PRO A 352 20.29 11.04 -1.47
C PRO A 352 19.77 9.92 -2.36
N GLY A 353 18.76 9.21 -1.85
CA GLY A 353 18.11 8.12 -2.54
C GLY A 353 16.85 7.68 -1.78
N GLY A 354 16.31 6.53 -2.10
CA GLY A 354 15.26 5.87 -1.31
C GLY A 354 13.96 6.66 -1.14
N MET A 355 13.45 6.66 0.10
CA MET A 355 12.12 7.17 0.48
C MET A 355 12.13 8.69 0.67
N LEU A 356 12.07 9.41 -0.44
CA LEU A 356 12.14 10.87 -0.53
C LEU A 356 11.32 11.35 -1.72
N ALA A 357 10.51 12.41 -1.54
CA ALA A 357 9.71 13.06 -2.58
C ALA A 357 9.79 14.58 -2.44
N PRO A 358 9.73 15.37 -3.53
CA PRO A 358 9.79 16.82 -3.46
C PRO A 358 8.40 17.43 -3.33
N ILE A 359 8.34 18.57 -2.63
CA ILE A 359 7.27 19.56 -2.71
C ILE A 359 7.84 20.72 -3.55
N VAL A 360 7.22 21.00 -4.68
CA VAL A 360 7.72 21.93 -5.67
C VAL A 360 6.74 23.06 -5.88
N TYR A 361 7.15 24.28 -5.57
CA TYR A 361 6.38 25.46 -5.94
C TYR A 361 6.49 25.71 -7.44
N LYS A 362 5.37 25.99 -8.12
CA LYS A 362 5.36 26.22 -9.57
C LYS A 362 6.35 27.27 -10.01
N ASP A 363 6.50 28.35 -9.24
CA ASP A 363 7.46 29.43 -9.51
C ASP A 363 8.93 28.96 -9.45
N ALA A 364 9.22 27.84 -8.81
CA ALA A 364 10.57 27.27 -8.78
C ALA A 364 10.88 26.35 -9.98
N MET A 365 9.88 25.96 -10.78
CA MET A 365 10.05 25.00 -11.88
C MET A 365 10.91 25.57 -13.04
N ASP A 366 11.00 26.89 -13.20
CA ASP A 366 11.83 27.53 -14.22
C ASP A 366 13.31 27.67 -13.83
N THR A 367 13.66 27.32 -12.57
CA THR A 367 15.03 27.46 -12.06
C THR A 367 15.98 26.41 -12.61
N ASP A 368 17.26 26.74 -12.71
CA ASP A 368 18.31 25.79 -13.13
C ASP A 368 18.42 24.61 -12.15
N ILE A 369 18.16 24.84 -10.86
CA ILE A 369 18.17 23.79 -9.83
C ILE A 369 17.06 22.77 -10.11
N PHE A 370 15.83 23.22 -10.45
CA PHE A 370 14.75 22.32 -10.78
C PHE A 370 15.07 21.50 -12.05
N LYS A 371 15.56 22.15 -13.11
CA LYS A 371 15.93 21.48 -14.35
C LYS A 371 16.99 20.40 -14.10
N GLN A 372 18.03 20.73 -13.32
CA GLN A 372 19.06 19.76 -12.93
C GLN A 372 18.49 18.60 -12.11
N LEU A 373 17.53 18.87 -11.20
CA LEU A 373 16.86 17.84 -10.42
C LEU A 373 16.04 16.89 -11.32
N MET A 374 15.36 17.44 -12.32
CA MET A 374 14.59 16.65 -13.30
C MET A 374 15.52 15.79 -14.16
N GLU A 375 16.63 16.32 -14.60
CA GLU A 375 17.67 15.56 -15.33
C GLU A 375 18.19 14.39 -14.45
N TYR A 376 18.44 14.61 -13.16
CA TYR A 376 18.79 13.53 -12.22
C TYR A 376 17.66 12.49 -12.04
N ALA A 377 16.41 12.90 -12.18
CA ALA A 377 15.27 12.00 -12.15
C ALA A 377 15.07 11.22 -13.47
N GLY A 378 15.84 11.55 -14.53
CA GLY A 378 15.76 10.96 -15.85
C GLY A 378 14.63 11.55 -16.70
N TYR A 379 14.32 12.82 -16.48
CA TYR A 379 13.34 13.56 -17.28
C TYR A 379 14.07 14.58 -18.16
N ASP A 380 13.96 14.40 -19.46
CA ASP A 380 14.67 15.20 -20.47
C ASP A 380 13.84 16.40 -21.01
N GLY A 381 12.60 16.62 -20.46
CA GLY A 381 11.72 17.74 -20.80
C GLY A 381 10.78 17.46 -21.96
#